data_18819909e4211667d1ab463409a61f66
#
_entry.id   18819909e4211667d1ab463409a61f66
#
_cell.length_a   1.000
_cell.length_b   1.000
_cell.length_c   1.000
_cell.angle_alpha   90.00
_cell.angle_beta   90.00
_cell.angle_gamma   90.00
#
_symmetry.space_group_name_H-M   'P 1'
#
loop_
_entity.id
_entity.type
_entity.pdbx_description
1 polymer ?
#
loop_
_entity_poly.entity_id
_entity_poly.type
_entity_poly.pdbx_seq_one_letter_code
_entity_poly.pdbx_strand_id
1 'polypeptide(L)'
;MNAREALKQEILQNIKPVEITGEWFVMSAPITADTIQQALAEHNNVEIPDIGAPIELDKPIIMYSNHHLRVAKNQVITKVDGSNYCLLRNASLKDGAFGPVSKERDHNISIEGGIWDDKRSRCAINKEDTVRGSRGLIILVCIEQVWVHDLTVRESNNYGVQICECRDFIVENLFFDNHHKDGVHVNGPATYGTVRHLSGAHMDDDMVALNAWDWYASAITYGTIDHLVIEDIKRNDNEIRLLPGQKVYDDGTKVDCDLHHCVLENISGIYTFKLYCQPYWRNSLLPKPDFSGTVGEIYDVYFKNINFLAVQSSGFGDMPFNGLFDIGSNCKNLFLEDIHVADTIEHCKELDVSLIKVGPLAYTFTGGSEDVSTWDEVFDSDAICHATDIYLKNVDFAGQKITDTAVLSKTVRMTPNPDYPKTTPKGGTGYGTLGKIVAE
;
A
#
# COMPACT_ATOMS: atom_id res chain seq x y z
N MET A 1 24.77 -10.82 -14.24
CA MET A 1 23.47 -10.40 -13.72
C MET A 1 23.76 -9.49 -12.54
N ASN A 2 23.18 -8.30 -12.48
CA ASN A 2 23.35 -7.45 -11.29
C ASN A 2 22.48 -7.95 -10.14
N ALA A 3 22.72 -7.47 -8.91
CA ALA A 3 22.04 -7.96 -7.72
C ALA A 3 20.50 -7.78 -7.79
N ARG A 4 20.04 -6.63 -8.31
CA ARG A 4 18.63 -6.35 -8.53
C ARG A 4 17.97 -7.39 -9.45
N GLU A 5 18.58 -7.66 -10.60
CA GLU A 5 18.05 -8.62 -11.57
C GLU A 5 18.02 -10.04 -11.01
N ALA A 6 19.04 -10.40 -10.24
CA ALA A 6 19.08 -11.69 -9.56
C ALA A 6 17.92 -11.82 -8.55
N LEU A 7 17.71 -10.79 -7.73
CA LEU A 7 16.62 -10.76 -6.76
C LEU A 7 15.25 -10.82 -7.47
N LYS A 8 15.05 -10.00 -8.54
CA LYS A 8 13.80 -10.03 -9.29
C LYS A 8 13.50 -11.43 -9.84
N GLN A 9 14.49 -12.06 -10.45
CA GLN A 9 14.32 -13.42 -10.98
C GLN A 9 14.05 -14.43 -9.88
N GLU A 10 14.75 -14.33 -8.74
CA GLU A 10 14.48 -15.17 -7.58
C GLU A 10 13.01 -15.05 -7.14
N ILE A 11 12.53 -13.82 -6.96
CA ILE A 11 11.15 -13.58 -6.55
C ILE A 11 10.16 -14.22 -7.53
N LEU A 12 10.28 -13.87 -8.82
CA LEU A 12 9.33 -14.33 -9.83
C LEU A 12 9.34 -15.85 -10.02
N GLN A 13 10.49 -16.52 -9.84
CA GLN A 13 10.60 -17.98 -9.95
C GLN A 13 10.04 -18.71 -8.71
N ASN A 14 9.99 -18.05 -7.56
CA ASN A 14 9.48 -18.65 -6.33
C ASN A 14 7.98 -18.41 -6.12
N ILE A 15 7.34 -17.51 -6.87
CA ILE A 15 5.89 -17.35 -6.82
C ILE A 15 5.24 -18.61 -7.38
N LYS A 16 4.47 -19.30 -6.56
CA LYS A 16 3.67 -20.42 -7.01
C LYS A 16 2.44 -19.91 -7.75
N PRO A 17 2.26 -20.30 -9.02
CA PRO A 17 1.11 -19.83 -9.80
C PRO A 17 -0.19 -20.44 -9.28
N VAL A 18 -1.29 -19.74 -9.56
CA VAL A 18 -2.63 -20.30 -9.43
C VAL A 18 -2.83 -21.36 -10.50
N GLU A 19 -3.41 -22.49 -10.12
CA GLU A 19 -3.70 -23.61 -11.01
C GLU A 19 -5.20 -23.68 -11.29
N ILE A 20 -5.61 -23.29 -12.50
CA ILE A 20 -7.01 -23.35 -12.93
C ILE A 20 -7.19 -24.63 -13.76
N THR A 21 -7.96 -25.56 -13.24
CA THR A 21 -8.23 -26.84 -13.91
C THR A 21 -9.72 -27.07 -14.04
N GLY A 22 -10.13 -27.81 -15.08
CA GLY A 22 -11.54 -28.10 -15.31
C GLY A 22 -12.26 -27.08 -16.19
N GLU A 23 -13.54 -27.30 -16.40
CA GLU A 23 -14.39 -26.46 -17.24
C GLU A 23 -14.97 -25.28 -16.42
N TRP A 24 -15.31 -24.23 -17.13
CA TRP A 24 -15.97 -23.07 -16.55
C TRP A 24 -17.50 -23.24 -16.58
N PHE A 25 -18.12 -23.12 -15.44
CA PHE A 25 -19.58 -23.02 -15.34
C PHE A 25 -19.99 -21.57 -15.67
N VAL A 26 -20.64 -21.37 -16.81
CA VAL A 26 -21.15 -20.07 -17.24
C VAL A 26 -22.53 -19.87 -16.64
N MET A 27 -22.67 -18.82 -15.82
CA MET A 27 -23.93 -18.50 -15.16
C MET A 27 -24.97 -18.00 -16.17
N SER A 28 -26.24 -18.18 -15.83
CA SER A 28 -27.38 -17.58 -16.53
C SER A 28 -28.22 -16.76 -15.57
N ALA A 29 -28.92 -15.74 -16.08
CA ALA A 29 -29.81 -14.90 -15.29
C ALA A 29 -30.95 -15.72 -14.63
N PRO A 30 -31.39 -15.36 -13.40
CA PRO A 30 -30.97 -14.19 -12.63
C PRO A 30 -29.65 -14.41 -11.91
N ILE A 31 -28.75 -13.40 -11.94
CA ILE A 31 -27.48 -13.41 -11.25
C ILE A 31 -27.55 -12.50 -10.03
N THR A 32 -27.42 -13.06 -8.85
CA THR A 32 -27.46 -12.40 -7.55
C THR A 32 -26.30 -12.90 -6.68
N ALA A 33 -26.05 -12.28 -5.52
CA ALA A 33 -25.04 -12.79 -4.60
C ALA A 33 -25.32 -14.26 -4.19
N ASP A 34 -26.57 -14.64 -3.97
CA ASP A 34 -26.96 -16.01 -3.61
C ASP A 34 -26.68 -17.00 -4.75
N THR A 35 -27.06 -16.67 -5.99
CA THR A 35 -26.83 -17.57 -7.13
C THR A 35 -25.36 -17.69 -7.48
N ILE A 36 -24.56 -16.63 -7.32
CA ILE A 36 -23.11 -16.68 -7.46
C ILE A 36 -22.51 -17.59 -6.38
N GLN A 37 -22.95 -17.43 -5.14
CA GLN A 37 -22.45 -18.22 -4.02
C GLN A 37 -22.83 -19.71 -4.17
N GLN A 38 -24.02 -19.99 -4.67
CA GLN A 38 -24.45 -21.37 -5.00
C GLN A 38 -23.59 -21.95 -6.12
N ALA A 39 -23.34 -21.20 -7.20
CA ALA A 39 -22.49 -21.65 -8.29
C ALA A 39 -21.07 -21.97 -7.81
N LEU A 40 -20.48 -21.12 -6.95
CA LEU A 40 -19.17 -21.37 -6.34
C LEU A 40 -19.17 -22.59 -5.39
N ALA A 41 -20.29 -22.91 -4.76
CA ALA A 41 -20.40 -24.10 -3.91
C ALA A 41 -20.46 -25.40 -4.72
N GLU A 42 -20.89 -25.34 -5.98
CA GLU A 42 -21.07 -26.49 -6.87
C GLU A 42 -19.93 -26.63 -7.88
N HIS A 43 -19.23 -25.54 -8.20
CA HIS A 43 -18.20 -25.47 -9.26
C HIS A 43 -16.99 -24.65 -8.78
N ASN A 44 -15.81 -25.16 -9.04
CA ASN A 44 -14.56 -24.43 -8.74
C ASN A 44 -14.37 -23.22 -9.66
N ASN A 45 -14.76 -23.33 -10.93
CA ASN A 45 -14.59 -22.29 -11.94
C ASN A 45 -15.96 -21.73 -12.33
N VAL A 46 -16.22 -20.47 -11.99
CA VAL A 46 -17.50 -19.80 -12.28
C VAL A 46 -17.26 -18.59 -13.15
N GLU A 47 -18.02 -18.48 -14.24
CA GLU A 47 -17.99 -17.34 -15.14
C GLU A 47 -19.31 -16.57 -15.08
N ILE A 48 -19.21 -15.27 -14.81
CA ILE A 48 -20.32 -14.32 -14.87
C ILE A 48 -20.28 -13.65 -16.25
N PRO A 49 -21.23 -13.91 -17.14
CA PRO A 49 -21.28 -13.31 -18.47
C PRO A 49 -21.72 -11.84 -18.39
N ASP A 50 -21.51 -11.11 -19.48
CA ASP A 50 -22.08 -9.78 -19.65
C ASP A 50 -23.60 -9.91 -19.95
N ILE A 51 -24.41 -9.44 -19.00
CA ILE A 51 -25.88 -9.47 -19.13
C ILE A 51 -26.46 -8.13 -19.60
N GLY A 52 -25.57 -7.15 -19.94
CA GLY A 52 -25.98 -5.83 -20.42
C GLY A 52 -26.56 -4.91 -19.34
N ALA A 53 -26.53 -5.31 -18.08
CA ALA A 53 -26.98 -4.51 -16.93
C ALA A 53 -26.07 -4.75 -15.70
N PRO A 54 -25.93 -3.77 -14.80
CA PRO A 54 -25.20 -3.99 -13.54
C PRO A 54 -25.82 -5.09 -12.69
N ILE A 55 -24.98 -5.92 -12.08
CA ILE A 55 -25.36 -6.88 -11.06
C ILE A 55 -25.18 -6.22 -9.70
N GLU A 56 -26.28 -5.98 -9.01
CA GLU A 56 -26.27 -5.41 -7.66
C GLU A 56 -26.22 -6.54 -6.62
N LEU A 57 -25.13 -6.58 -5.87
CA LEU A 57 -24.96 -7.50 -4.77
C LEU A 57 -25.54 -6.90 -3.48
N ASP A 58 -26.29 -7.68 -2.72
CA ASP A 58 -26.82 -7.33 -1.40
C ASP A 58 -25.91 -7.81 -0.26
N LYS A 59 -24.88 -8.55 -0.57
CA LYS A 59 -23.83 -9.06 0.32
C LYS A 59 -22.58 -9.45 -0.45
N PRO A 60 -21.42 -9.61 0.22
CA PRO A 60 -20.19 -10.01 -0.42
C PRO A 60 -20.25 -11.40 -1.08
N ILE A 61 -19.50 -11.54 -2.19
CA ILE A 61 -19.14 -12.85 -2.73
C ILE A 61 -18.03 -13.44 -1.84
N ILE A 62 -18.19 -14.69 -1.40
CA ILE A 62 -17.21 -15.40 -0.58
C ILE A 62 -16.46 -16.41 -1.43
N MET A 63 -15.13 -16.24 -1.54
CA MET A 63 -14.24 -17.18 -2.21
C MET A 63 -13.67 -18.18 -1.22
N TYR A 64 -13.61 -19.44 -1.62
CA TYR A 64 -12.95 -20.52 -0.86
C TYR A 64 -11.74 -21.04 -1.63
N SER A 65 -10.92 -21.85 -0.99
CA SER A 65 -9.77 -22.47 -1.66
C SER A 65 -10.17 -23.20 -2.94
N ASN A 66 -9.37 -23.08 -3.99
CA ASN A 66 -9.57 -23.61 -5.34
C ASN A 66 -10.78 -23.02 -6.10
N HIS A 67 -11.24 -21.83 -5.73
CA HIS A 67 -12.27 -21.14 -6.48
C HIS A 67 -11.67 -20.11 -7.45
N HIS A 68 -12.22 -20.10 -8.66
CA HIS A 68 -11.85 -19.18 -9.72
C HIS A 68 -13.10 -18.46 -10.22
N LEU A 69 -13.08 -17.13 -10.14
CA LEU A 69 -14.19 -16.30 -10.59
C LEU A 69 -13.74 -15.47 -11.79
N ARG A 70 -14.39 -15.63 -12.92
CA ARG A 70 -14.23 -14.79 -14.10
C ARG A 70 -15.46 -13.94 -14.30
N VAL A 71 -15.28 -12.66 -14.47
CA VAL A 71 -16.35 -11.70 -14.79
C VAL A 71 -16.09 -11.14 -16.18
N ALA A 72 -17.08 -11.18 -17.06
CA ALA A 72 -16.93 -10.63 -18.40
C ALA A 72 -16.47 -9.17 -18.35
N LYS A 73 -15.55 -8.79 -19.23
CA LYS A 73 -14.83 -7.52 -19.18
C LYS A 73 -15.72 -6.26 -18.95
N ASN A 74 -16.89 -6.23 -19.57
CA ASN A 74 -17.80 -5.06 -19.47
C ASN A 74 -18.91 -5.26 -18.43
N GLN A 75 -18.98 -6.41 -17.78
CA GLN A 75 -19.98 -6.66 -16.75
C GLN A 75 -19.65 -5.84 -15.51
N VAL A 76 -20.62 -5.05 -15.06
CA VAL A 76 -20.51 -4.26 -13.83
C VAL A 76 -21.01 -5.10 -12.66
N ILE A 77 -20.16 -5.24 -11.66
CA ILE A 77 -20.50 -5.77 -10.32
C ILE A 77 -20.53 -4.59 -9.37
N THR A 78 -21.64 -4.42 -8.68
CA THR A 78 -21.82 -3.30 -7.77
C THR A 78 -22.61 -3.72 -6.53
N LYS A 79 -22.78 -2.83 -5.60
CA LYS A 79 -23.54 -3.10 -4.36
C LYS A 79 -24.79 -2.25 -4.26
N VAL A 80 -25.72 -2.67 -3.42
CA VAL A 80 -26.95 -1.93 -3.14
C VAL A 80 -26.62 -0.55 -2.59
N ASP A 81 -27.36 0.46 -3.01
CA ASP A 81 -27.19 1.83 -2.53
C ASP A 81 -27.30 1.93 -1.01
N GLY A 82 -26.38 2.71 -0.41
CA GLY A 82 -26.34 2.91 1.04
C GLY A 82 -25.61 1.81 1.81
N SER A 83 -25.14 0.76 1.14
CA SER A 83 -24.39 -0.30 1.79
C SER A 83 -22.94 0.12 2.13
N ASN A 84 -22.29 -0.63 3.04
CA ASN A 84 -20.94 -0.37 3.51
C ASN A 84 -20.11 -1.66 3.70
N TYR A 85 -20.41 -2.71 2.93
CA TYR A 85 -19.66 -3.96 2.87
C TYR A 85 -18.74 -4.03 1.64
N CYS A 86 -17.76 -4.94 1.64
CA CYS A 86 -16.94 -5.26 0.46
C CYS A 86 -17.76 -6.00 -0.61
N LEU A 87 -17.30 -5.98 -1.86
CA LEU A 87 -17.97 -6.74 -2.93
C LEU A 87 -17.54 -8.20 -2.96
N LEU A 88 -16.27 -8.47 -2.61
CA LEU A 88 -15.74 -9.82 -2.59
C LEU A 88 -14.73 -9.96 -1.44
N ARG A 89 -14.75 -11.13 -0.82
CA ARG A 89 -13.74 -11.53 0.16
C ARG A 89 -13.52 -13.05 0.15
N ASN A 90 -12.39 -13.51 0.70
CA ASN A 90 -12.22 -14.94 0.93
C ASN A 90 -12.81 -15.38 2.28
N ALA A 91 -12.93 -16.68 2.47
CA ALA A 91 -13.57 -17.28 3.63
C ALA A 91 -12.80 -17.05 4.94
N SER A 92 -11.48 -16.86 4.86
CA SER A 92 -10.64 -16.61 6.04
C SER A 92 -10.86 -15.24 6.67
N LEU A 93 -11.47 -14.29 5.97
CA LEU A 93 -11.94 -13.06 6.58
C LEU A 93 -13.16 -13.36 7.45
N LYS A 94 -12.94 -13.60 8.73
CA LYS A 94 -13.99 -13.88 9.70
C LYS A 94 -14.23 -12.68 10.60
N ASP A 95 -15.45 -12.60 11.13
CA ASP A 95 -15.82 -11.58 12.09
C ASP A 95 -14.88 -11.58 13.30
N GLY A 96 -14.10 -10.53 13.43
CA GLY A 96 -13.60 -10.05 14.71
C GLY A 96 -12.24 -10.48 15.19
N ALA A 97 -11.49 -11.37 14.56
CA ALA A 97 -10.20 -11.74 15.15
C ALA A 97 -9.16 -12.21 14.14
N PHE A 98 -8.27 -11.30 13.75
CA PHE A 98 -6.97 -11.72 13.28
C PHE A 98 -5.96 -11.56 14.42
N GLY A 99 -5.62 -12.71 14.99
CA GLY A 99 -4.41 -12.83 15.78
C GLY A 99 -3.17 -12.95 14.88
N PRO A 100 -1.98 -13.07 15.44
CA PRO A 100 -0.80 -13.33 14.65
C PRO A 100 -0.98 -14.69 13.95
N VAL A 101 -1.02 -14.66 12.64
CA VAL A 101 -0.93 -15.78 11.71
C VAL A 101 -1.94 -16.92 11.93
N SER A 102 -2.96 -17.00 11.08
CA SER A 102 -3.77 -18.20 10.95
C SER A 102 -2.90 -19.38 10.50
N LYS A 103 -3.16 -20.57 11.04
CA LYS A 103 -2.42 -21.80 10.67
C LYS A 103 -2.88 -22.41 9.36
N GLU A 104 -4.09 -22.10 8.93
CA GLU A 104 -4.68 -22.60 7.69
C GLU A 104 -4.99 -21.44 6.78
N ARG A 105 -4.39 -21.44 5.59
CA ARG A 105 -4.59 -20.41 4.57
C ARG A 105 -5.56 -20.89 3.51
N ASP A 106 -6.44 -20.00 3.09
CA ASP A 106 -7.11 -20.20 1.80
C ASP A 106 -6.05 -20.19 0.70
N HIS A 107 -6.28 -20.95 -0.37
CA HIS A 107 -5.28 -21.09 -1.41
C HIS A 107 -5.91 -21.30 -2.79
N ASN A 108 -5.10 -21.01 -3.81
CA ASN A 108 -5.43 -21.26 -5.21
C ASN A 108 -6.73 -20.55 -5.63
N ILE A 109 -6.73 -19.22 -5.50
CA ILE A 109 -7.88 -18.37 -5.81
C ILE A 109 -7.54 -17.41 -6.95
N SER A 110 -8.41 -17.31 -7.96
CA SER A 110 -8.31 -16.27 -8.97
C SER A 110 -9.57 -15.42 -9.07
N ILE A 111 -9.36 -14.14 -9.38
CA ILE A 111 -10.41 -13.16 -9.66
C ILE A 111 -10.02 -12.45 -10.96
N GLU A 112 -10.79 -12.65 -11.99
CA GLU A 112 -10.51 -12.16 -13.34
C GLU A 112 -11.64 -11.26 -13.85
N GLY A 113 -11.29 -10.11 -14.39
CA GLY A 113 -12.16 -9.27 -15.20
C GLY A 113 -13.23 -8.48 -14.46
N GLY A 114 -14.11 -7.90 -15.25
CA GLY A 114 -15.24 -7.09 -14.76
C GLY A 114 -14.91 -5.67 -14.35
N ILE A 115 -15.98 -4.91 -14.11
CA ILE A 115 -15.94 -3.57 -13.55
C ILE A 115 -16.54 -3.63 -12.14
N TRP A 116 -15.71 -3.41 -11.14
CA TRP A 116 -16.06 -3.45 -9.71
C TRP A 116 -16.36 -2.03 -9.24
N ASP A 117 -17.63 -1.69 -9.12
CA ASP A 117 -18.13 -0.34 -8.87
C ASP A 117 -18.63 -0.19 -7.43
N ASP A 118 -17.93 0.64 -6.65
CA ASP A 118 -18.23 0.89 -5.23
C ASP A 118 -19.36 1.91 -5.02
N LYS A 119 -19.84 2.55 -6.06
CA LYS A 119 -20.88 3.60 -6.00
C LYS A 119 -20.56 4.70 -4.98
N ARG A 120 -19.35 5.20 -4.99
CA ARG A 120 -18.75 6.15 -4.04
C ARG A 120 -19.71 7.24 -3.51
N SER A 121 -20.51 7.83 -4.37
CA SER A 121 -21.43 8.89 -3.96
C SER A 121 -22.66 8.39 -3.19
N ARG A 122 -22.90 7.09 -3.22
CA ARG A 122 -24.09 6.44 -2.64
C ARG A 122 -23.79 5.43 -1.56
N CYS A 123 -22.54 5.01 -1.44
CA CYS A 123 -22.11 4.02 -0.45
C CYS A 123 -21.01 4.59 0.45
N ALA A 124 -21.04 4.20 1.71
CA ALA A 124 -20.05 4.62 2.69
C ALA A 124 -18.78 3.76 2.61
N ILE A 125 -17.73 4.21 3.31
CA ILE A 125 -16.58 3.38 3.60
C ILE A 125 -17.05 2.11 4.29
N ASN A 126 -16.50 0.96 3.89
CA ASN A 126 -16.82 -0.32 4.46
C ASN A 126 -16.62 -0.33 5.99
N LYS A 127 -17.70 -0.59 6.73
CA LYS A 127 -17.74 -0.67 8.19
C LYS A 127 -18.56 -1.84 8.72
N GLU A 128 -19.27 -2.54 7.86
CA GLU A 128 -20.13 -3.66 8.25
C GLU A 128 -19.34 -4.94 8.43
N ASP A 129 -18.22 -5.08 7.73
CA ASP A 129 -17.29 -6.13 8.11
C ASP A 129 -16.75 -5.77 9.48
N THR A 130 -17.07 -6.59 10.44
CA THR A 130 -16.71 -6.39 11.85
C THR A 130 -15.22 -6.57 12.07
N VAL A 131 -14.50 -7.02 11.05
CA VAL A 131 -13.06 -7.15 11.06
C VAL A 131 -12.42 -5.78 10.96
N ARG A 132 -11.73 -5.42 12.01
CA ARG A 132 -10.99 -4.18 12.10
C ARG A 132 -9.97 -4.04 10.96
N GLY A 133 -9.91 -2.88 10.34
CA GLY A 133 -8.99 -2.60 9.23
C GLY A 133 -9.47 -3.11 7.88
N SER A 134 -10.62 -3.75 7.83
CA SER A 134 -11.27 -4.21 6.61
C SER A 134 -11.83 -3.04 5.83
N ARG A 135 -11.11 -2.58 4.81
CA ARG A 135 -11.47 -1.40 4.00
C ARG A 135 -11.37 -1.65 2.50
N GLY A 136 -11.11 -2.86 2.07
CA GLY A 136 -11.02 -3.21 0.66
C GLY A 136 -12.39 -3.33 0.00
N LEU A 137 -12.44 -3.08 -1.30
CA LEU A 137 -13.56 -3.48 -2.14
C LEU A 137 -13.49 -4.98 -2.44
N ILE A 138 -12.27 -5.46 -2.69
CA ILE A 138 -11.90 -6.87 -2.74
C ILE A 138 -10.92 -7.11 -1.59
N ILE A 139 -11.21 -8.05 -0.69
CA ILE A 139 -10.40 -8.32 0.50
C ILE A 139 -9.97 -9.79 0.54
N LEU A 140 -8.66 -10.01 0.58
CA LEU A 140 -8.06 -11.33 0.62
C LEU A 140 -7.13 -11.43 1.83
N VAL A 141 -7.42 -12.34 2.75
CA VAL A 141 -6.71 -12.42 4.03
C VAL A 141 -6.31 -13.84 4.34
N CYS A 142 -5.11 -14.04 4.91
CA CYS A 142 -4.59 -15.35 5.25
C CYS A 142 -4.66 -16.31 4.07
N ILE A 143 -3.92 -15.97 3.00
CA ILE A 143 -4.11 -16.57 1.70
C ILE A 143 -2.77 -16.84 0.99
N GLU A 144 -2.74 -17.88 0.17
CA GLU A 144 -1.61 -18.18 -0.71
C GLU A 144 -2.08 -18.60 -2.11
N GLN A 145 -1.21 -18.46 -3.12
CA GLN A 145 -1.53 -18.71 -4.51
C GLN A 145 -2.76 -17.92 -4.98
N VAL A 146 -2.57 -16.61 -5.12
CA VAL A 146 -3.63 -15.65 -5.48
C VAL A 146 -3.32 -15.01 -6.83
N TRP A 147 -4.34 -14.87 -7.65
CA TRP A 147 -4.25 -14.12 -8.89
C TRP A 147 -5.45 -13.20 -9.08
N VAL A 148 -5.22 -11.89 -9.00
CA VAL A 148 -6.23 -10.85 -9.26
C VAL A 148 -5.82 -10.09 -10.50
N HIS A 149 -6.63 -10.14 -11.57
CA HIS A 149 -6.18 -9.58 -12.83
C HIS A 149 -7.29 -9.11 -13.78
N ASP A 150 -6.88 -8.24 -14.71
CA ASP A 150 -7.70 -7.75 -15.82
C ASP A 150 -9.01 -7.07 -15.41
N LEU A 151 -9.06 -6.42 -14.26
CA LEU A 151 -10.26 -5.78 -13.73
C LEU A 151 -10.16 -4.26 -13.65
N THR A 152 -11.32 -3.61 -13.62
CA THR A 152 -11.46 -2.20 -13.33
C THR A 152 -12.11 -2.00 -11.97
N VAL A 153 -11.48 -1.20 -11.10
CA VAL A 153 -12.09 -0.68 -9.88
C VAL A 153 -12.59 0.72 -10.14
N ARG A 154 -13.85 0.98 -9.85
CA ARG A 154 -14.47 2.26 -10.18
C ARG A 154 -15.22 2.86 -8.99
N GLU A 155 -15.18 4.20 -8.89
CA GLU A 155 -15.99 4.97 -7.92
C GLU A 155 -15.85 4.47 -6.49
N SER A 156 -14.61 4.25 -6.00
CA SER A 156 -14.40 3.66 -4.68
C SER A 156 -13.92 4.65 -3.62
N ASN A 157 -14.55 4.55 -2.43
CA ASN A 157 -14.07 5.13 -1.18
C ASN A 157 -13.25 4.14 -0.32
N ASN A 158 -13.09 2.92 -0.82
CA ASN A 158 -12.39 1.83 -0.16
C ASN A 158 -11.09 1.54 -0.91
N TYR A 159 -10.17 0.77 -0.32
CA TYR A 159 -9.03 0.24 -1.07
C TYR A 159 -9.54 -0.63 -2.22
N GLY A 160 -8.90 -0.57 -3.37
CA GLY A 160 -9.33 -1.37 -4.51
C GLY A 160 -9.20 -2.86 -4.23
N VAL A 161 -7.96 -3.32 -3.99
CA VAL A 161 -7.64 -4.68 -3.59
C VAL A 161 -6.83 -4.63 -2.30
N GLN A 162 -7.35 -5.21 -1.23
CA GLN A 162 -6.67 -5.34 0.06
C GLN A 162 -6.23 -6.79 0.26
N ILE A 163 -4.93 -7.03 0.35
CA ILE A 163 -4.33 -8.35 0.56
C ILE A 163 -3.54 -8.35 1.86
N CYS A 164 -3.81 -9.32 2.73
CA CYS A 164 -3.25 -9.35 4.07
C CYS A 164 -2.78 -10.76 4.42
N GLU A 165 -1.65 -10.89 5.13
CA GLU A 165 -1.09 -12.19 5.49
C GLU A 165 -1.05 -13.14 4.29
N CYS A 166 -0.26 -12.80 3.29
CA CYS A 166 -0.29 -13.48 2.00
C CYS A 166 1.09 -13.92 1.54
N ARG A 167 1.07 -14.93 0.65
CA ARG A 167 2.24 -15.35 -0.11
C ARG A 167 1.84 -15.87 -1.48
N ASP A 168 2.80 -15.91 -2.39
CA ASP A 168 2.57 -16.43 -3.74
C ASP A 168 1.38 -15.70 -4.42
N PHE A 169 1.45 -14.36 -4.52
CA PHE A 169 0.34 -13.59 -5.08
C PHE A 169 0.75 -12.75 -6.29
N ILE A 170 -0.19 -12.61 -7.21
CA ILE A 170 -0.06 -11.80 -8.42
C ILE A 170 -1.28 -10.87 -8.49
N VAL A 171 -1.02 -9.56 -8.58
CA VAL A 171 -2.04 -8.55 -8.87
C VAL A 171 -1.59 -7.80 -10.11
N GLU A 172 -2.36 -7.91 -11.20
CA GLU A 172 -1.90 -7.33 -12.46
C GLU A 172 -3.02 -6.86 -13.38
N ASN A 173 -2.67 -5.93 -14.29
CA ASN A 173 -3.59 -5.39 -15.30
C ASN A 173 -4.84 -4.77 -14.67
N LEU A 174 -4.68 -3.94 -13.63
CA LEU A 174 -5.78 -3.24 -12.99
C LEU A 174 -5.85 -1.79 -13.46
N PHE A 175 -7.07 -1.33 -13.69
CA PHE A 175 -7.37 0.07 -13.94
C PHE A 175 -8.25 0.64 -12.82
N PHE A 176 -7.83 1.78 -12.26
CA PHE A 176 -8.56 2.48 -11.20
C PHE A 176 -9.18 3.76 -11.75
N ASP A 177 -10.49 3.89 -11.64
CA ASP A 177 -11.24 5.03 -12.17
C ASP A 177 -12.03 5.74 -11.07
N ASN A 178 -11.73 7.03 -10.87
CA ASN A 178 -12.33 7.85 -9.82
C ASN A 178 -12.27 7.19 -8.43
N HIS A 179 -11.04 6.87 -8.02
CA HIS A 179 -10.73 6.08 -6.84
C HIS A 179 -10.11 6.94 -5.74
N HIS A 180 -10.64 6.85 -4.50
CA HIS A 180 -10.27 7.77 -3.41
C HIS A 180 -9.28 7.22 -2.40
N LYS A 181 -8.98 5.93 -2.46
CA LYS A 181 -8.12 5.25 -1.50
C LYS A 181 -7.03 4.49 -2.24
N ASP A 182 -6.23 3.71 -1.51
CA ASP A 182 -5.15 2.95 -2.10
C ASP A 182 -5.67 2.01 -3.19
N GLY A 183 -4.96 1.92 -4.29
CA GLY A 183 -5.32 1.00 -5.37
C GLY A 183 -5.12 -0.44 -4.93
N VAL A 184 -3.88 -0.81 -4.63
CA VAL A 184 -3.52 -2.12 -4.05
C VAL A 184 -2.90 -1.89 -2.68
N HIS A 185 -3.55 -2.42 -1.65
CA HIS A 185 -3.16 -2.26 -0.25
C HIS A 185 -2.73 -3.61 0.32
N VAL A 186 -1.45 -3.74 0.65
CA VAL A 186 -0.86 -4.97 1.20
C VAL A 186 -0.57 -4.78 2.67
N ASN A 187 -1.19 -5.59 3.54
CA ASN A 187 -0.78 -5.68 4.94
C ASN A 187 0.14 -6.89 5.16
N GLY A 188 1.20 -6.68 5.92
CA GLY A 188 2.10 -7.77 6.29
C GLY A 188 1.46 -8.80 7.26
N PRO A 189 2.04 -10.01 7.38
CA PRO A 189 3.17 -10.47 6.62
C PRO A 189 2.83 -10.77 5.16
N ALA A 190 3.73 -10.43 4.22
CA ALA A 190 3.53 -10.73 2.83
C ALA A 190 4.88 -11.09 2.17
N THR A 191 4.90 -12.16 1.39
CA THR A 191 6.13 -12.62 0.75
C THR A 191 5.88 -13.29 -0.59
N TYR A 192 6.86 -13.22 -1.49
CA TYR A 192 6.79 -13.75 -2.85
C TYR A 192 5.54 -13.30 -3.60
N GLY A 193 5.52 -12.03 -3.99
CA GLY A 193 4.41 -11.45 -4.72
C GLY A 193 4.83 -10.46 -5.79
N THR A 194 3.91 -10.22 -6.72
CA THR A 194 4.08 -9.15 -7.71
C THR A 194 2.80 -8.33 -7.87
N VAL A 195 2.99 -7.02 -7.99
CA VAL A 195 1.94 -6.05 -8.33
C VAL A 195 2.43 -5.30 -9.57
N ARG A 196 1.72 -5.44 -10.70
CA ARG A 196 2.22 -4.90 -11.96
C ARG A 196 1.13 -4.49 -12.94
N HIS A 197 1.54 -3.67 -13.93
CA HIS A 197 0.65 -3.18 -14.99
C HIS A 197 -0.58 -2.45 -14.42
N LEU A 198 -0.36 -1.57 -13.45
CA LEU A 198 -1.42 -0.75 -12.89
C LEU A 198 -1.47 0.61 -13.57
N SER A 199 -2.68 1.11 -13.74
CA SER A 199 -2.92 2.48 -14.20
C SER A 199 -4.19 3.03 -13.57
N GLY A 200 -4.34 4.37 -13.59
CA GLY A 200 -5.51 4.98 -13.01
C GLY A 200 -5.84 6.35 -13.58
N ALA A 201 -7.08 6.75 -13.39
CA ALA A 201 -7.56 8.09 -13.63
C ALA A 201 -8.27 8.59 -12.37
N HIS A 202 -7.89 9.79 -11.91
CA HIS A 202 -8.47 10.42 -10.72
C HIS A 202 -8.42 9.54 -9.47
N MET A 203 -7.23 9.27 -8.99
CA MET A 203 -7.03 8.65 -7.67
C MET A 203 -6.56 9.71 -6.66
N ASP A 204 -6.92 9.56 -5.40
CA ASP A 204 -6.61 10.53 -4.36
C ASP A 204 -5.62 9.99 -3.31
N ASP A 205 -5.24 8.69 -3.35
CA ASP A 205 -4.36 8.06 -2.37
C ASP A 205 -3.33 7.15 -3.07
N ASP A 206 -2.58 6.34 -2.38
CA ASP A 206 -1.46 5.56 -2.92
C ASP A 206 -1.89 4.55 -4.01
N MET A 207 -1.19 4.49 -5.14
CA MET A 207 -1.46 3.44 -6.13
C MET A 207 -1.13 2.05 -5.58
N VAL A 208 -0.04 1.95 -4.83
CA VAL A 208 0.37 0.75 -4.10
C VAL A 208 0.82 1.17 -2.71
N ALA A 209 0.23 0.56 -1.69
CA ALA A 209 0.60 0.74 -0.31
C ALA A 209 1.10 -0.60 0.26
N LEU A 210 2.40 -0.67 0.58
CA LEU A 210 3.03 -1.80 1.26
C LEU A 210 3.11 -1.47 2.75
N ASN A 211 2.13 -1.93 3.51
CA ASN A 211 1.95 -1.58 4.91
C ASN A 211 2.26 -2.78 5.81
N ALA A 212 3.53 -2.97 6.12
CA ALA A 212 3.99 -3.99 7.06
C ALA A 212 3.42 -3.71 8.46
N TRP A 213 3.33 -2.43 8.80
CA TRP A 213 2.61 -1.90 9.96
C TRP A 213 1.74 -0.73 9.53
N ASP A 214 0.55 -0.62 10.08
CA ASP A 214 -0.33 0.51 9.81
C ASP A 214 -1.18 0.81 11.05
N TRP A 215 -1.92 1.93 11.03
CA TRP A 215 -2.79 2.25 12.16
C TRP A 215 -4.00 1.31 12.24
N TYR A 216 -4.59 1.28 13.41
CA TYR A 216 -5.65 0.37 13.81
C TYR A 216 -6.80 0.23 12.80
N ALA A 217 -7.21 1.32 12.17
CA ALA A 217 -8.37 1.32 11.28
C ALA A 217 -8.03 0.95 9.82
N SER A 218 -6.77 0.66 9.52
CA SER A 218 -6.30 0.43 8.15
C SER A 218 -5.60 -0.91 7.96
N ALA A 219 -5.18 -1.56 9.05
CA ALA A 219 -4.50 -2.85 8.98
C ALA A 219 -5.36 -3.96 9.55
N ILE A 220 -5.52 -5.04 8.79
CA ILE A 220 -6.08 -6.29 9.27
C ILE A 220 -4.99 -7.10 9.97
N THR A 221 -3.82 -7.19 9.37
CA THR A 221 -2.68 -7.97 9.87
C THR A 221 -1.41 -7.11 9.92
N TYR A 222 -0.40 -7.60 10.61
CA TYR A 222 0.88 -6.92 10.81
C TYR A 222 2.02 -7.91 10.64
N GLY A 223 3.12 -7.51 10.06
CA GLY A 223 4.31 -8.33 9.91
C GLY A 223 5.18 -7.88 8.75
N THR A 224 6.32 -8.49 8.60
CA THR A 224 7.29 -8.17 7.55
C THR A 224 6.72 -8.37 6.15
N ILE A 225 7.07 -7.46 5.25
CA ILE A 225 6.82 -7.57 3.82
C ILE A 225 8.16 -7.75 3.12
N ASP A 226 8.31 -8.82 2.37
CA ASP A 226 9.56 -9.13 1.69
C ASP A 226 9.37 -9.82 0.34
N HIS A 227 10.42 -9.81 -0.49
CA HIS A 227 10.47 -10.49 -1.77
C HIS A 227 9.28 -10.13 -2.69
N LEU A 228 9.06 -8.81 -2.89
CA LEU A 228 8.04 -8.31 -3.79
C LEU A 228 8.63 -7.63 -5.03
N VAL A 229 7.94 -7.78 -6.15
CA VAL A 229 8.18 -7.01 -7.38
C VAL A 229 6.98 -6.11 -7.64
N ILE A 230 7.23 -4.80 -7.70
CA ILE A 230 6.25 -3.78 -8.06
C ILE A 230 6.72 -3.14 -9.37
N GLU A 231 5.98 -3.34 -10.46
CA GLU A 231 6.47 -2.89 -11.76
C GLU A 231 5.37 -2.39 -12.71
N ASP A 232 5.79 -1.58 -13.68
CA ASP A 232 4.92 -1.08 -14.75
C ASP A 232 3.69 -0.32 -14.21
N ILE A 233 3.94 0.62 -13.31
CA ILE A 233 2.92 1.50 -12.75
C ILE A 233 2.90 2.81 -13.53
N LYS A 234 1.74 3.18 -14.07
CA LYS A 234 1.59 4.42 -14.86
C LYS A 234 0.49 5.29 -14.28
N ARG A 235 0.90 6.49 -13.88
CA ARG A 235 -0.07 7.44 -13.38
C ARG A 235 0.38 8.89 -13.47
N ASN A 236 -0.59 9.78 -13.49
CA ASN A 236 -0.41 11.23 -13.30
C ASN A 236 -0.91 11.57 -11.90
N ASP A 237 -0.02 12.05 -11.02
CA ASP A 237 -0.29 12.54 -9.67
C ASP A 237 -0.62 11.49 -8.58
N ASN A 238 0.30 10.63 -8.23
CA ASN A 238 0.14 9.72 -7.09
C ASN A 238 1.42 9.37 -6.35
N GLU A 239 1.25 8.56 -5.34
CA GLU A 239 2.24 8.17 -4.38
C GLU A 239 2.33 6.64 -4.29
N ILE A 240 3.44 6.14 -3.79
CA ILE A 240 3.63 4.75 -3.39
C ILE A 240 4.16 4.75 -1.97
N ARG A 241 3.57 3.92 -1.13
CA ARG A 241 3.88 3.86 0.30
C ARG A 241 4.59 2.57 0.65
N LEU A 242 5.66 2.70 1.45
CA LEU A 242 6.33 1.60 2.13
C LEU A 242 6.33 1.93 3.64
N LEU A 243 5.54 1.23 4.40
CA LEU A 243 5.23 1.56 5.78
C LEU A 243 5.71 0.45 6.74
N PRO A 244 6.94 0.52 7.24
CA PRO A 244 7.44 -0.37 8.28
C PRO A 244 6.95 0.06 9.66
N GLY A 245 7.21 -0.73 10.68
CA GLY A 245 6.93 -0.38 12.05
C GLY A 245 7.18 -1.53 13.01
N GLN A 246 6.57 -1.44 14.19
CA GLN A 246 6.56 -2.51 15.16
C GLN A 246 5.15 -2.67 15.73
N LYS A 247 4.62 -3.87 15.68
CA LYS A 247 3.36 -4.19 16.33
C LYS A 247 3.60 -4.71 17.75
N VAL A 248 3.02 -4.04 18.70
CA VAL A 248 2.94 -4.52 20.09
C VAL A 248 1.50 -4.99 20.33
N TYR A 249 1.35 -6.24 20.74
CA TYR A 249 0.06 -6.83 21.11
C TYR A 249 -0.24 -6.61 22.59
N ASP A 250 -1.51 -6.78 22.98
CA ASP A 250 -1.97 -6.54 24.35
C ASP A 250 -1.29 -7.44 25.40
N ASP A 251 -0.78 -8.60 24.99
CA ASP A 251 0.00 -9.51 25.83
C ASP A 251 1.48 -9.14 25.94
N GLY A 252 1.88 -8.03 25.30
CA GLY A 252 3.27 -7.56 25.24
C GLY A 252 4.13 -8.21 24.15
N THR A 253 3.58 -9.13 23.36
CA THR A 253 4.29 -9.69 22.20
C THR A 253 4.61 -8.59 21.19
N LYS A 254 5.85 -8.54 20.74
CA LYS A 254 6.32 -7.61 19.72
C LYS A 254 6.59 -8.34 18.42
N VAL A 255 6.17 -7.74 17.33
CA VAL A 255 6.44 -8.23 15.97
C VAL A 255 7.06 -7.09 15.17
N ASP A 256 8.26 -7.32 14.66
CA ASP A 256 8.89 -6.40 13.74
C ASP A 256 8.18 -6.48 12.38
N CYS A 257 7.94 -5.31 11.82
CA CYS A 257 7.20 -5.14 10.58
C CYS A 257 8.11 -4.42 9.60
N ASP A 258 9.12 -5.12 9.11
CA ASP A 258 10.12 -4.59 8.19
C ASP A 258 9.66 -4.71 6.73
N LEU A 259 10.33 -3.95 5.87
CA LEU A 259 10.20 -4.04 4.41
C LEU A 259 11.57 -4.27 3.80
N HIS A 260 11.74 -5.38 3.07
CA HIS A 260 13.04 -5.67 2.50
C HIS A 260 12.99 -6.58 1.26
N HIS A 261 14.13 -6.64 0.55
CA HIS A 261 14.27 -7.47 -0.64
C HIS A 261 13.16 -7.23 -1.68
N CYS A 262 12.85 -5.95 -1.93
CA CYS A 262 11.82 -5.55 -2.88
C CYS A 262 12.45 -4.87 -4.10
N VAL A 263 11.81 -5.06 -5.25
CA VAL A 263 12.17 -4.40 -6.51
C VAL A 263 10.99 -3.56 -6.98
N LEU A 264 11.20 -2.26 -7.12
CA LEU A 264 10.21 -1.32 -7.64
C LEU A 264 10.77 -0.73 -8.95
N GLU A 265 10.13 -1.03 -10.09
CA GLU A 265 10.69 -0.59 -11.38
C GLU A 265 9.65 -0.20 -12.42
N ASN A 266 10.08 0.62 -13.40
CA ASN A 266 9.22 1.11 -14.47
C ASN A 266 7.98 1.85 -13.96
N ILE A 267 8.20 2.83 -13.08
CA ILE A 267 7.13 3.58 -12.42
C ILE A 267 7.16 5.03 -12.90
N SER A 268 6.03 5.55 -13.34
CA SER A 268 5.95 6.91 -13.87
C SER A 268 4.70 7.65 -13.42
N GLY A 269 4.82 8.98 -13.33
CA GLY A 269 3.72 9.86 -12.97
C GLY A 269 3.40 9.84 -11.47
N ILE A 270 4.38 9.59 -10.65
CA ILE A 270 4.30 9.71 -9.19
C ILE A 270 5.09 10.93 -8.71
N TYR A 271 4.78 11.44 -7.53
CA TYR A 271 5.52 12.55 -6.95
C TYR A 271 6.28 12.20 -5.66
N THR A 272 6.02 11.06 -5.04
CA THR A 272 6.81 10.63 -3.89
C THR A 272 6.74 9.11 -3.65
N PHE A 273 7.82 8.56 -3.13
CA PHE A 273 7.81 7.33 -2.36
C PHE A 273 7.79 7.69 -0.88
N LYS A 274 6.75 7.27 -0.18
CA LYS A 274 6.60 7.45 1.26
C LYS A 274 7.21 6.26 2.00
N LEU A 275 8.41 6.43 2.55
CA LEU A 275 9.16 5.40 3.28
C LEU A 275 9.19 5.72 4.77
N TYR A 276 8.09 5.47 5.47
CA TYR A 276 7.99 5.96 6.85
C TYR A 276 7.19 5.07 7.79
N CYS A 277 7.49 5.14 9.07
CA CYS A 277 6.70 4.53 10.13
C CYS A 277 5.65 5.52 10.63
N GLN A 278 4.40 5.14 10.70
CA GLN A 278 3.36 5.96 11.31
C GLN A 278 3.44 5.90 12.83
N PRO A 279 3.41 7.05 13.48
CA PRO A 279 3.37 7.08 14.93
C PRO A 279 2.04 6.53 15.48
N TYR A 280 2.12 5.88 16.63
CA TYR A 280 0.99 5.20 17.24
C TYR A 280 -0.19 6.09 17.64
N TRP A 281 0.06 7.36 17.96
CA TRP A 281 -0.98 8.27 18.48
C TRP A 281 -2.09 8.61 17.49
N ARG A 282 -1.87 8.35 16.22
CA ARG A 282 -2.93 8.52 15.23
C ARG A 282 -4.16 7.65 15.52
N ASN A 283 -3.97 6.65 16.34
CA ASN A 283 -5.05 5.83 16.81
C ASN A 283 -4.80 5.42 18.27
N SER A 284 -5.52 6.07 19.17
CA SER A 284 -5.43 5.84 20.63
C SER A 284 -5.74 4.40 21.08
N LEU A 285 -6.24 3.56 20.16
CA LEU A 285 -6.52 2.17 20.44
C LEU A 285 -5.33 1.24 20.23
N LEU A 286 -4.22 1.74 19.65
CA LEU A 286 -3.01 0.94 19.50
C LEU A 286 -2.08 1.11 20.71
N PRO A 287 -1.51 0.01 21.22
CA PRO A 287 -0.41 0.12 22.15
C PRO A 287 0.74 0.95 21.56
N LYS A 288 1.38 1.76 22.38
CA LYS A 288 2.52 2.58 21.99
C LYS A 288 3.62 1.69 21.40
N PRO A 289 4.12 1.94 20.16
CA PRO A 289 5.31 1.28 19.69
C PRO A 289 6.49 1.59 20.61
N ASP A 290 7.37 0.64 20.79
CA ASP A 290 8.62 0.86 21.50
C ASP A 290 9.62 1.56 20.58
N PHE A 291 9.75 2.87 20.73
CA PHE A 291 10.73 3.66 19.98
C PHE A 291 12.14 3.64 20.59
N SER A 292 12.36 2.90 21.66
CA SER A 292 13.72 2.73 22.22
C SER A 292 14.61 1.84 21.35
N GLY A 293 14.02 1.17 20.35
CA GLY A 293 14.70 0.34 19.37
C GLY A 293 14.52 0.87 17.94
N THR A 294 14.55 -0.02 16.97
CA THR A 294 14.25 0.28 15.58
C THR A 294 12.77 0.50 15.39
N VAL A 295 12.40 1.60 14.79
CA VAL A 295 11.00 1.93 14.41
C VAL A 295 10.55 1.20 13.14
N GLY A 296 11.01 0.01 12.91
CA GLY A 296 10.92 -0.71 11.65
C GLY A 296 12.01 -0.29 10.68
N GLU A 297 12.41 -1.22 9.83
CA GLU A 297 13.46 -0.98 8.84
C GLU A 297 12.94 -1.19 7.41
N ILE A 298 13.51 -0.39 6.49
CA ILE A 298 13.42 -0.62 5.05
C ILE A 298 14.84 -0.87 4.56
N TYR A 299 15.11 -2.05 3.98
CA TYR A 299 16.47 -2.35 3.53
C TYR A 299 16.50 -3.30 2.33
N ASP A 300 17.60 -3.23 1.59
CA ASP A 300 17.81 -4.03 0.38
C ASP A 300 16.66 -3.84 -0.63
N VAL A 301 16.29 -2.56 -0.89
CA VAL A 301 15.22 -2.19 -1.81
C VAL A 301 15.81 -1.50 -3.04
N TYR A 302 15.37 -1.95 -4.20
CA TYR A 302 15.84 -1.48 -5.51
C TYR A 302 14.74 -0.68 -6.20
N PHE A 303 15.06 0.56 -6.56
CA PHE A 303 14.23 1.44 -7.38
C PHE A 303 14.90 1.65 -8.72
N LYS A 304 14.22 1.35 -9.82
CA LYS A 304 14.78 1.48 -11.15
C LYS A 304 13.80 2.04 -12.16
N ASN A 305 14.30 2.92 -13.03
CA ASN A 305 13.51 3.54 -14.09
C ASN A 305 12.24 4.20 -13.52
N ILE A 306 12.46 5.18 -12.63
CA ILE A 306 11.42 5.93 -11.96
C ILE A 306 11.35 7.34 -12.56
N ASN A 307 10.17 7.74 -13.01
CA ASN A 307 9.92 9.07 -13.54
C ASN A 307 8.98 9.84 -12.63
N PHE A 308 9.52 10.78 -11.88
CA PHE A 308 8.77 11.62 -10.96
C PHE A 308 8.18 12.85 -11.64
N LEU A 309 7.03 13.28 -11.12
CA LEU A 309 6.52 14.64 -11.28
C LEU A 309 6.99 15.47 -10.08
N ALA A 310 7.54 16.65 -10.33
CA ALA A 310 7.86 17.59 -9.24
C ALA A 310 6.58 18.29 -8.82
N VAL A 311 5.92 17.73 -7.83
CA VAL A 311 4.71 18.28 -7.23
C VAL A 311 4.92 18.29 -5.72
N GLN A 312 4.52 19.38 -5.09
CA GLN A 312 4.39 19.39 -3.65
C GLN A 312 3.08 18.66 -3.32
N SER A 313 3.22 17.47 -2.78
CA SER A 313 2.08 16.71 -2.30
C SER A 313 1.38 17.46 -1.18
N SER A 314 0.08 17.35 -1.12
CA SER A 314 -0.75 17.99 -0.09
C SER A 314 -0.50 17.48 1.32
N GLY A 315 0.43 16.60 1.59
CA GLY A 315 0.84 16.17 2.91
C GLY A 315 -0.25 16.08 3.98
N PHE A 316 0.10 15.70 5.17
CA PHE A 316 -0.83 15.82 6.29
C PHE A 316 -0.63 17.18 7.00
N GLY A 317 -1.66 18.00 7.05
CA GLY A 317 -1.58 19.33 7.63
C GLY A 317 -0.62 20.24 6.86
N ASP A 318 0.25 20.96 7.59
CA ASP A 318 1.21 21.89 6.99
C ASP A 318 2.56 21.25 6.61
N MET A 319 2.66 19.94 6.69
CA MET A 319 3.89 19.24 6.36
C MET A 319 3.72 18.51 5.02
N PRO A 320 4.16 19.12 3.92
CA PRO A 320 4.09 18.50 2.62
C PRO A 320 5.06 17.32 2.55
N PHE A 321 4.68 16.28 1.82
CA PHE A 321 5.63 15.32 1.30
C PHE A 321 6.39 15.99 0.18
N ASN A 322 7.55 16.52 0.48
CA ASN A 322 8.40 17.22 -0.47
C ASN A 322 9.77 16.55 -0.66
N GLY A 323 9.88 15.30 -0.28
CA GLY A 323 10.94 14.40 -0.71
C GLY A 323 10.41 13.47 -1.78
N LEU A 324 11.12 13.30 -2.90
CA LEU A 324 10.77 12.27 -3.88
C LEU A 324 10.93 10.88 -3.27
N PHE A 325 11.95 10.72 -2.42
CA PHE A 325 12.06 9.65 -1.43
C PHE A 325 11.91 10.29 -0.06
N ASP A 326 10.69 10.27 0.48
CA ASP A 326 10.37 10.88 1.78
C ASP A 326 10.53 9.84 2.89
N ILE A 327 11.67 9.87 3.57
CA ILE A 327 12.12 8.86 4.50
C ILE A 327 11.83 9.30 5.93
N GLY A 328 11.02 8.55 6.63
CA GLY A 328 10.66 8.73 8.05
C GLY A 328 10.71 7.41 8.83
N SER A 329 11.58 6.51 8.42
CA SER A 329 11.90 5.24 9.07
C SER A 329 13.40 4.98 8.98
N ASN A 330 13.88 3.92 9.61
CA ASN A 330 15.25 3.48 9.38
C ASN A 330 15.36 2.85 7.98
N CYS A 331 16.31 3.32 7.20
CA CYS A 331 16.55 2.82 5.85
C CYS A 331 18.03 2.53 5.64
N LYS A 332 18.32 1.41 4.97
CA LYS A 332 19.69 1.07 4.55
C LYS A 332 19.69 0.28 3.24
N ASN A 333 20.78 0.35 2.50
CA ASN A 333 20.91 -0.36 1.23
C ASN A 333 19.76 -0.07 0.27
N LEU A 334 19.48 1.22 0.03
CA LEU A 334 18.54 1.65 -0.99
C LEU A 334 19.29 1.90 -2.30
N PHE A 335 18.85 1.27 -3.37
CA PHE A 335 19.50 1.38 -4.70
C PHE A 335 18.58 2.14 -5.64
N LEU A 336 19.00 3.35 -6.05
CA LEU A 336 18.26 4.26 -6.89
C LEU A 336 18.94 4.34 -8.26
N GLU A 337 18.44 3.61 -9.25
CA GLU A 337 19.01 3.51 -10.61
C GLU A 337 18.03 4.07 -11.66
N ASP A 338 18.51 4.89 -12.57
CA ASP A 338 17.71 5.50 -13.64
C ASP A 338 16.50 6.30 -13.06
N ILE A 339 16.80 7.28 -12.23
CA ILE A 339 15.79 8.14 -11.60
C ILE A 339 15.73 9.48 -12.34
N HIS A 340 14.53 9.87 -12.77
CA HIS A 340 14.32 11.09 -13.53
C HIS A 340 13.23 11.96 -12.92
N VAL A 341 13.48 13.26 -12.90
CA VAL A 341 12.50 14.27 -12.47
C VAL A 341 12.19 15.19 -13.65
N ALA A 342 10.98 15.12 -14.15
CA ALA A 342 10.53 15.89 -15.31
C ALA A 342 10.14 17.31 -14.91
N ASP A 343 11.13 18.13 -14.50
CA ASP A 343 10.91 19.53 -14.13
C ASP A 343 12.21 20.35 -14.23
N THR A 344 12.17 21.61 -13.78
CA THR A 344 13.32 22.49 -13.65
C THR A 344 13.80 22.57 -12.21
N ILE A 345 15.10 22.87 -12.03
CA ILE A 345 15.68 23.07 -10.69
C ILE A 345 15.02 24.26 -9.96
N GLU A 346 14.69 25.30 -10.69
CA GLU A 346 14.05 26.50 -10.15
C GLU A 346 12.67 26.12 -9.57
N HIS A 347 11.87 25.38 -10.30
CA HIS A 347 10.55 24.95 -9.84
C HIS A 347 10.65 23.98 -8.65
N CYS A 348 11.58 23.03 -8.69
CA CYS A 348 11.83 22.16 -7.53
C CYS A 348 12.21 22.96 -6.28
N LYS A 349 13.00 24.04 -6.43
CA LYS A 349 13.35 24.94 -5.31
C LYS A 349 12.14 25.74 -4.82
N GLU A 350 11.31 26.23 -5.71
CA GLU A 350 10.08 26.95 -5.36
C GLU A 350 9.13 26.08 -4.54
N LEU A 351 9.03 24.80 -4.90
CA LEU A 351 8.23 23.81 -4.18
C LEU A 351 8.96 23.20 -2.96
N ASP A 352 10.21 23.57 -2.72
CA ASP A 352 11.07 22.96 -1.69
C ASP A 352 11.20 21.43 -1.83
N VAL A 353 11.16 20.92 -3.04
CA VAL A 353 11.30 19.49 -3.33
C VAL A 353 12.76 19.08 -3.32
N SER A 354 13.08 17.98 -2.67
CA SER A 354 14.40 17.35 -2.67
C SER A 354 14.32 15.92 -3.16
N LEU A 355 15.41 15.40 -3.71
CA LEU A 355 15.47 13.99 -4.10
C LEU A 355 15.26 13.07 -2.90
N ILE A 356 15.98 13.32 -1.81
CA ILE A 356 15.90 12.56 -0.57
C ILE A 356 15.60 13.52 0.56
N LYS A 357 14.57 13.24 1.32
CA LYS A 357 14.27 13.92 2.58
C LYS A 357 14.28 12.89 3.69
N VAL A 358 15.02 13.14 4.75
CA VAL A 358 15.07 12.26 5.93
C VAL A 358 14.63 13.05 7.14
N GLY A 359 13.61 12.57 7.78
CA GLY A 359 13.11 13.19 9.00
C GLY A 359 12.08 12.30 9.66
N PRO A 360 11.91 12.44 10.98
CA PRO A 360 10.74 11.85 11.58
C PRO A 360 9.56 12.49 10.89
N LEU A 361 8.71 11.67 10.35
CA LEU A 361 7.41 12.13 9.95
C LEU A 361 6.63 12.37 11.23
N ALA A 362 6.81 13.55 11.71
CA ALA A 362 5.88 14.10 12.63
C ALA A 362 4.58 14.27 11.91
N TYR A 363 3.83 13.26 11.91
CA TYR A 363 2.46 13.46 11.55
C TYR A 363 1.80 14.29 12.60
N THR A 364 1.79 15.51 12.32
CA THR A 364 0.77 16.42 12.76
C THR A 364 -0.53 16.01 12.14
N PHE A 365 -1.02 14.84 12.50
CA PHE A 365 -2.28 14.46 11.97
C PHE A 365 -3.40 15.16 12.69
N THR A 366 -3.96 16.11 12.02
CA THR A 366 -5.11 16.90 12.44
C THR A 366 -6.41 16.13 12.27
N GLY A 367 -6.51 14.95 12.79
CA GLY A 367 -7.80 14.25 12.89
C GLY A 367 -8.83 14.97 13.75
N GLY A 368 -8.50 16.15 14.26
CA GLY A 368 -9.42 17.10 14.88
C GLY A 368 -9.92 16.76 16.28
N SER A 369 -9.62 15.59 16.82
CA SER A 369 -10.15 15.18 18.13
C SER A 369 -9.14 14.47 19.03
N GLU A 370 -7.87 14.40 18.66
CA GLU A 370 -6.90 13.66 19.43
C GLU A 370 -6.29 14.51 20.54
N ASP A 371 -6.20 13.92 21.73
CA ASP A 371 -5.50 14.54 22.84
C ASP A 371 -4.00 14.58 22.56
N VAL A 372 -3.51 15.75 22.21
CA VAL A 372 -2.08 16.01 21.94
C VAL A 372 -1.22 16.02 23.20
N SER A 373 -1.80 15.83 24.37
CA SER A 373 -1.07 15.81 25.64
C SER A 373 -0.02 14.69 25.72
N THR A 374 -0.20 13.62 24.95
CA THR A 374 0.73 12.49 24.88
C THR A 374 1.84 12.66 23.84
N TRP A 375 1.83 13.73 23.05
CA TRP A 375 2.79 13.95 21.98
C TRP A 375 4.21 14.20 22.49
N ASP A 376 4.32 14.91 23.62
CA ASP A 376 5.61 15.19 24.25
C ASP A 376 6.35 13.88 24.59
N GLU A 377 5.64 12.84 25.02
CA GLU A 377 6.25 11.54 25.32
C GLU A 377 6.77 10.81 24.06
N VAL A 378 6.14 11.00 22.92
CA VAL A 378 6.56 10.35 21.67
C VAL A 378 7.77 11.05 21.06
N PHE A 379 7.85 12.36 21.18
CA PHE A 379 8.88 13.18 20.55
C PHE A 379 10.04 13.52 21.48
N ASP A 380 9.89 13.36 22.76
CA ASP A 380 11.00 13.35 23.73
C ASP A 380 11.79 12.03 23.68
N SER A 381 11.28 11.03 22.97
CA SER A 381 12.07 9.82 22.71
C SER A 381 13.16 10.12 21.68
N ASP A 382 14.31 9.51 21.83
CA ASP A 382 15.43 9.56 20.88
C ASP A 382 15.12 8.85 19.54
N ALA A 383 13.86 8.84 19.11
CA ALA A 383 13.42 8.20 17.88
C ALA A 383 13.92 8.98 16.66
N ILE A 384 15.17 8.78 16.34
CA ILE A 384 15.84 9.36 15.17
C ILE A 384 15.75 8.35 14.03
N CYS A 385 15.27 8.79 12.87
CA CYS A 385 15.31 7.97 11.67
C CYS A 385 16.70 8.04 11.03
N HIS A 386 17.27 6.89 10.74
CA HIS A 386 18.59 6.77 10.10
C HIS A 386 18.42 6.25 8.68
N ALA A 387 18.88 7.03 7.71
CA ALA A 387 19.02 6.58 6.32
C ALA A 387 20.50 6.51 5.96
N THR A 388 20.98 5.35 5.57
CA THR A 388 22.39 5.12 5.25
C THR A 388 22.55 4.14 4.09
N ASP A 389 23.75 4.11 3.49
CA ASP A 389 24.08 3.23 2.37
C ASP A 389 23.05 3.33 1.24
N ILE A 390 22.83 4.58 0.77
CA ILE A 390 21.99 4.87 -0.37
C ILE A 390 22.90 4.99 -1.61
N TYR A 391 22.58 4.20 -2.61
CA TYR A 391 23.37 4.11 -3.86
C TYR A 391 22.59 4.75 -5.00
N LEU A 392 23.19 5.79 -5.61
CA LEU A 392 22.61 6.52 -6.72
C LEU A 392 23.37 6.18 -8.00
N LYS A 393 22.67 5.80 -9.05
CA LYS A 393 23.24 5.54 -10.37
C LYS A 393 22.36 6.12 -11.45
N ASN A 394 22.95 6.93 -12.32
CA ASN A 394 22.23 7.57 -13.42
C ASN A 394 20.96 8.31 -12.95
N VAL A 395 21.14 9.24 -11.99
CA VAL A 395 20.06 10.05 -11.45
C VAL A 395 20.09 11.42 -12.14
N ASP A 396 18.98 11.78 -12.75
CA ASP A 396 18.72 13.10 -13.33
C ASP A 396 17.65 13.81 -12.52
N PHE A 397 18.07 14.80 -11.76
CA PHE A 397 17.15 15.63 -10.98
C PHE A 397 16.94 16.97 -11.69
N ALA A 398 15.78 17.12 -12.32
CA ALA A 398 15.40 18.35 -13.00
C ALA A 398 16.46 18.83 -14.04
N GLY A 399 16.95 17.93 -14.88
CA GLY A 399 17.95 18.21 -15.90
C GLY A 399 19.40 18.31 -15.40
N GLN A 400 19.64 18.05 -14.12
CA GLN A 400 20.98 18.01 -13.55
C GLN A 400 21.38 16.59 -13.19
N LYS A 401 22.45 16.11 -13.82
CA LYS A 401 23.05 14.83 -13.43
C LYS A 401 23.62 14.93 -12.02
N ILE A 402 23.21 14.04 -11.13
CA ILE A 402 23.65 14.03 -9.75
C ILE A 402 25.02 13.39 -9.64
N THR A 403 25.99 14.21 -9.26
CA THR A 403 27.35 13.76 -8.90
C THR A 403 27.71 14.16 -7.46
N ASP A 404 26.94 15.07 -6.86
CA ASP A 404 27.10 15.49 -5.47
C ASP A 404 25.72 15.50 -4.79
N THR A 405 25.52 14.58 -3.89
CA THR A 405 24.26 14.32 -3.20
C THR A 405 23.95 15.33 -2.10
N ALA A 406 24.93 16.08 -1.62
CA ALA A 406 24.75 17.07 -0.56
C ALA A 406 23.77 18.19 -0.93
N VAL A 407 23.65 18.50 -2.22
CA VAL A 407 22.77 19.56 -2.73
C VAL A 407 21.31 19.14 -2.82
N LEU A 408 21.03 17.84 -2.85
CA LEU A 408 19.71 17.31 -3.17
C LEU A 408 19.08 16.49 -2.05
N SER A 409 19.75 16.44 -0.91
CA SER A 409 19.28 15.74 0.26
C SER A 409 19.11 16.71 1.39
N LYS A 410 18.05 16.56 2.15
CA LYS A 410 17.83 17.33 3.36
C LYS A 410 17.47 16.45 4.55
N THR A 411 17.93 16.84 5.71
CA THR A 411 17.44 16.33 6.98
C THR A 411 16.52 17.37 7.58
N VAL A 412 15.38 16.94 8.08
CA VAL A 412 14.37 17.84 8.64
C VAL A 412 14.25 17.59 10.11
N ARG A 413 14.37 18.66 10.89
CA ARG A 413 14.04 18.65 12.30
C ARG A 413 12.60 19.10 12.45
N MET A 414 11.87 18.43 13.31
CA MET A 414 10.59 18.93 13.75
C MET A 414 10.75 20.18 14.58
N THR A 415 10.04 21.21 14.18
CA THR A 415 9.88 22.43 14.99
C THR A 415 8.40 22.60 15.32
N PRO A 416 8.07 22.99 16.56
CA PRO A 416 6.70 23.34 16.90
C PRO A 416 6.19 24.43 15.96
N ASN A 417 5.01 24.24 15.39
CA ASN A 417 4.33 25.28 14.63
C ASN A 417 3.38 26.06 15.58
N PRO A 418 3.66 27.33 15.90
CA PRO A 418 2.82 28.09 16.82
C PRO A 418 1.40 28.34 16.33
N ASP A 419 1.20 28.31 15.01
CA ASP A 419 -0.11 28.51 14.38
C ASP A 419 -0.99 27.26 14.46
N TYR A 420 -0.37 26.11 14.71
CA TYR A 420 -1.04 24.81 14.80
C TYR A 420 -0.62 24.03 16.06
N PRO A 421 -0.81 24.58 17.24
CA PRO A 421 -0.31 23.99 18.49
C PRO A 421 -0.91 22.62 18.81
N LYS A 422 -2.02 22.26 18.16
CA LYS A 422 -2.65 20.93 18.28
C LYS A 422 -2.11 19.91 17.27
N THR A 423 -1.34 20.35 16.30
CA THR A 423 -0.94 19.54 15.15
C THR A 423 0.56 19.35 15.04
N THR A 424 1.31 20.12 15.82
CA THR A 424 2.77 20.07 15.82
C THR A 424 3.26 19.74 17.22
N PRO A 425 4.07 18.69 17.39
CA PRO A 425 4.63 18.33 18.68
C PRO A 425 5.47 19.46 19.24
N LYS A 426 5.32 19.72 20.51
CA LYS A 426 6.12 20.72 21.22
C LYS A 426 7.52 20.17 21.47
N GLY A 427 8.50 20.71 20.76
CA GLY A 427 9.91 20.60 21.18
C GLY A 427 10.59 19.24 20.93
N GLY A 428 10.00 18.38 20.12
CA GLY A 428 10.56 17.05 19.84
C GLY A 428 12.01 17.11 19.33
N THR A 429 12.85 16.20 19.83
CA THR A 429 14.24 16.02 19.40
C THR A 429 14.34 15.17 18.13
N GLY A 430 13.23 14.59 17.69
CA GLY A 430 13.19 13.75 16.52
C GLY A 430 13.67 14.46 15.26
N TYR A 431 14.75 14.00 14.67
CA TYR A 431 15.23 14.44 13.36
C TYR A 431 15.85 13.23 12.65
N GLY A 432 15.86 13.30 11.33
CA GLY A 432 16.51 12.28 10.53
C GLY A 432 18.02 12.49 10.49
N THR A 433 18.76 11.42 10.32
CA THR A 433 20.17 11.48 9.95
C THR A 433 20.35 10.83 8.59
N LEU A 434 21.16 11.44 7.77
CA LEU A 434 21.56 10.93 6.46
C LEU A 434 23.03 10.51 6.57
N GLY A 435 23.26 9.22 6.39
CA GLY A 435 24.59 8.63 6.45
C GLY A 435 25.26 8.60 5.07
N LYS A 436 25.85 7.47 4.73
CA LYS A 436 26.62 7.31 3.49
C LYS A 436 25.69 7.30 2.28
N ILE A 437 25.98 8.17 1.32
CA ILE A 437 25.42 8.15 -0.02
C ILE A 437 26.57 7.95 -1.01
N VAL A 438 26.38 7.09 -1.99
CA VAL A 438 27.32 6.82 -3.07
C VAL A 438 26.64 7.14 -4.38
N ALA A 439 27.19 8.09 -5.13
CA ALA A 439 26.73 8.43 -6.47
C ALA A 439 27.74 7.98 -7.53
N GLU A 440 27.24 7.32 -8.61
CA GLU A 440 28.02 6.84 -9.76
C GLU A 440 27.57 7.52 -11.06
#